data_78f463d858dfce037279673a74b6a209
#
_entry.id   78f463d858dfce037279673a74b6a209
#
_cell.length_a   1.000
_cell.length_b   1.000
_cell.length_c   1.000
_cell.angle_alpha   90.00
_cell.angle_beta   90.00
_cell.angle_gamma   90.00
#
_symmetry.space_group_name_H-M   'P 1'
#
loop_
_entity.id
_entity.type
_entity.pdbx_description
1 polymer ?
#
loop_
_entity_poly.entity_id
_entity_poly.type
_entity_poly.pdbx_seq_one_letter_code
_entity_poly.pdbx_strand_id
1 'polypeptide(L)'
;MFPEHARIENRFEWISYSVSDEAVAVETQGGNLNAEKVRIALEHALALWGVAAPVAFRPAGPDEEPLIRIRFTREGASALNLGNTSGHVDRTPAGPYGAASIRINCDNDLFVDRFFESDRHQTQPGPYDLVAILAHEVGHALGIEHPPTDPATGSESEGGIMSDSVGNAVLRQLLPYDVREVQARHGTIRVAETVGADLAATGRLIDPAGEVSLQVAGRELVLSGAMGSSALLDVLVPARGRVVNAIRLAFTLVTRNVLVNRVTVFDGIVPVQELAVSARAADNDGIAGKRFDLRLGLLRRPRAASDMLVRLQVFFTRAGGQPESDFGVLQLHDVAVETLPLPIEVAREFEPS
;
A
#
# COMPACT_ATOMS: atom_id res chain seq x y z
N MET A 1 2.57 22.00 -39.14
CA MET A 1 2.14 22.80 -37.97
C MET A 1 1.44 21.83 -37.06
N PHE A 2 2.18 21.23 -36.12
CA PHE A 2 1.65 20.29 -35.13
C PHE A 2 1.10 21.10 -33.95
N PRO A 3 -0.06 20.75 -33.41
CA PRO A 3 -0.65 21.54 -32.34
C PRO A 3 0.24 21.45 -31.08
N GLU A 4 0.49 22.59 -30.46
CA GLU A 4 1.27 22.79 -29.23
C GLU A 4 0.73 22.11 -27.97
N HIS A 5 -0.33 21.29 -28.08
CA HIS A 5 -0.97 20.62 -26.95
C HIS A 5 -0.35 19.27 -26.55
N ALA A 6 0.77 18.88 -27.16
CA ALA A 6 1.40 17.57 -26.91
C ALA A 6 2.47 17.57 -25.79
N ARG A 7 2.57 18.61 -24.95
CA ARG A 7 3.64 18.71 -23.92
C ARG A 7 3.14 18.76 -22.48
N ILE A 8 2.05 18.09 -22.14
CA ILE A 8 1.72 17.88 -20.72
C ILE A 8 2.05 16.43 -20.36
N GLU A 9 3.33 16.11 -20.35
CA GLU A 9 3.82 14.83 -19.89
C GLU A 9 4.02 14.90 -18.38
N ASN A 10 3.17 14.17 -17.61
CA ASN A 10 3.27 13.93 -16.17
C ASN A 10 3.51 15.19 -15.29
N ARG A 11 2.66 16.17 -15.38
CA ARG A 11 2.62 17.25 -14.41
C ARG A 11 1.91 16.73 -13.14
N PHE A 12 2.68 16.45 -12.09
CA PHE A 12 2.14 16.02 -10.81
C PHE A 12 1.50 17.17 -10.06
N GLU A 13 0.33 16.89 -9.50
CA GLU A 13 -0.34 17.78 -8.56
C GLU A 13 0.16 17.47 -7.14
N TRP A 14 0.73 18.49 -6.49
CA TRP A 14 1.22 18.38 -5.12
C TRP A 14 0.08 18.59 -4.13
N ILE A 15 -0.12 17.63 -3.23
CA ILE A 15 -1.09 17.67 -2.16
C ILE A 15 -0.32 17.62 -0.83
N SER A 16 -0.32 18.74 -0.10
CA SER A 16 0.28 18.79 1.22
C SER A 16 -0.66 18.19 2.27
N TYR A 17 -0.09 17.47 3.23
CA TYR A 17 -0.85 16.91 4.32
C TYR A 17 -0.19 17.16 5.68
N SER A 18 -1.00 17.19 6.74
CA SER A 18 -0.53 17.16 8.13
C SER A 18 -1.20 16.02 8.89
N VAL A 19 -0.48 15.51 9.87
CA VAL A 19 -0.99 14.53 10.83
C VAL A 19 -0.90 15.18 12.21
N SER A 20 -1.96 15.14 13.02
CA SER A 20 -1.91 15.72 14.35
C SER A 20 -0.94 14.97 15.26
N ASP A 21 -0.24 15.71 16.14
CA ASP A 21 0.73 15.13 17.09
C ASP A 21 0.08 14.11 18.05
N GLU A 22 -1.23 14.22 18.28
CA GLU A 22 -2.00 13.23 19.03
C GLU A 22 -1.98 11.85 18.40
N ALA A 23 -1.78 11.75 17.07
CA ALA A 23 -1.61 10.48 16.37
C ALA A 23 -0.38 9.70 16.82
N VAL A 24 0.66 10.41 17.25
CA VAL A 24 1.93 9.81 17.73
C VAL A 24 1.76 9.16 19.09
N ALA A 25 0.77 9.60 19.89
CA ALA A 25 0.49 9.13 21.24
C ALA A 25 -0.64 8.07 21.30
N VAL A 26 -1.15 7.61 20.15
CA VAL A 26 -2.25 6.65 20.10
C VAL A 26 -1.76 5.24 20.43
N GLU A 27 -1.73 4.93 21.72
CA GLU A 27 -1.89 3.53 22.14
C GLU A 27 -3.37 3.16 21.99
N THR A 28 -3.71 2.36 21.00
CA THR A 28 -5.06 1.78 20.89
C THR A 28 -5.33 0.87 22.09
N GLN A 29 -6.59 0.60 22.40
CA GLN A 29 -6.99 -0.30 23.50
C GLN A 29 -6.35 -1.72 23.39
N GLY A 30 -5.90 -2.11 22.20
CA GLY A 30 -5.20 -3.38 21.94
C GLY A 30 -3.67 -3.31 21.95
N GLY A 31 -3.05 -2.12 22.12
CA GLY A 31 -1.57 -1.97 22.10
C GLY A 31 -0.91 -2.24 20.74
N ASN A 32 -1.67 -2.39 19.66
CA ASN A 32 -1.19 -2.85 18.36
C ASN A 32 -0.65 -1.73 17.46
N LEU A 33 -0.94 -0.47 17.75
CA LEU A 33 -0.46 0.68 16.99
C LEU A 33 0.61 1.46 17.76
N ASN A 34 1.59 1.94 17.01
CA ASN A 34 2.56 2.94 17.44
C ASN A 34 2.77 3.94 16.31
N ALA A 35 3.50 5.03 16.58
CA ALA A 35 3.75 6.10 15.62
C ALA A 35 4.33 5.59 14.29
N GLU A 36 5.24 4.63 14.34
CA GLU A 36 5.86 4.06 13.14
C GLU A 36 4.84 3.27 12.28
N LYS A 37 4.01 2.43 12.91
CA LYS A 37 2.96 1.69 12.21
C LYS A 37 1.93 2.64 11.58
N VAL A 38 1.55 3.69 12.29
CA VAL A 38 0.66 4.73 11.75
C VAL A 38 1.29 5.41 10.54
N ARG A 39 2.58 5.78 10.64
CA ARG A 39 3.33 6.36 9.50
C ARG A 39 3.36 5.41 8.30
N ILE A 40 3.71 4.13 8.51
CA ILE A 40 3.74 3.12 7.43
C ILE A 40 2.36 2.97 6.78
N ALA A 41 1.29 2.91 7.59
CA ALA A 41 -0.07 2.81 7.07
C ALA A 41 -0.47 4.01 6.24
N LEU A 42 -0.16 5.21 6.72
CA LEU A 42 -0.45 6.45 6.00
C LEU A 42 0.35 6.56 4.70
N GLU A 43 1.66 6.33 4.73
CA GLU A 43 2.50 6.37 3.53
C GLU A 43 2.01 5.36 2.48
N HIS A 44 1.59 4.17 2.91
CA HIS A 44 1.01 3.19 2.00
C HIS A 44 -0.33 3.66 1.42
N ALA A 45 -1.25 4.15 2.24
CA ALA A 45 -2.56 4.65 1.80
C ALA A 45 -2.43 5.79 0.77
N LEU A 46 -1.56 6.77 1.04
CA LEU A 46 -1.27 7.86 0.11
C LEU A 46 -0.63 7.35 -1.21
N ALA A 47 0.30 6.39 -1.10
CA ALA A 47 0.99 5.83 -2.26
C ALA A 47 0.05 5.03 -3.18
N LEU A 48 -0.99 4.39 -2.66
CA LEU A 48 -2.01 3.71 -3.46
C LEU A 48 -2.67 4.66 -4.47
N TRP A 49 -3.06 5.86 -4.05
CA TRP A 49 -3.65 6.85 -4.94
C TRP A 49 -2.62 7.48 -5.88
N GLY A 50 -1.43 7.78 -5.35
CA GLY A 50 -0.34 8.33 -6.15
C GLY A 50 0.11 7.44 -7.30
N VAL A 51 -0.02 6.11 -7.20
CA VAL A 51 0.36 5.20 -8.29
C VAL A 51 -0.68 5.18 -9.42
N ALA A 52 -1.93 5.49 -9.12
CA ALA A 52 -3.04 5.44 -10.09
C ALA A 52 -3.22 6.74 -10.87
N ALA A 53 -2.93 7.89 -10.25
CA ALA A 53 -3.13 9.21 -10.84
C ALA A 53 -1.91 10.13 -10.61
N PRO A 54 -1.72 11.20 -11.39
CA PRO A 54 -0.58 12.11 -11.25
C PRO A 54 -0.73 13.05 -10.04
N VAL A 55 -1.04 12.49 -8.88
CA VAL A 55 -1.03 13.16 -7.57
C VAL A 55 0.21 12.76 -6.79
N ALA A 56 0.78 13.71 -6.07
CA ALA A 56 1.95 13.48 -5.22
C ALA A 56 1.70 14.10 -3.83
N PHE A 57 1.98 13.35 -2.79
CA PHE A 57 1.73 13.77 -1.43
C PHE A 57 3.03 14.14 -0.71
N ARG A 58 3.00 15.20 0.08
CA ARG A 58 4.11 15.59 0.94
C ARG A 58 3.62 16.13 2.27
N PRO A 59 4.39 15.99 3.34
CA PRO A 59 4.09 16.72 4.58
C PRO A 59 4.05 18.23 4.31
N ALA A 60 3.12 18.93 4.96
CA ALA A 60 3.06 20.38 4.91
C ALA A 60 4.26 20.99 5.64
N GLY A 61 4.77 22.09 5.12
CA GLY A 61 5.80 22.89 5.79
C GLY A 61 5.28 23.53 7.09
N PRO A 62 6.18 24.04 7.97
CA PRO A 62 5.80 24.59 9.27
C PRO A 62 4.77 25.72 9.20
N ASP A 63 4.85 26.56 8.14
CA ASP A 63 3.98 27.72 7.92
C ASP A 63 2.95 27.47 6.80
N GLU A 64 2.84 26.25 6.33
CA GLU A 64 1.93 25.89 5.24
C GLU A 64 0.61 25.35 5.79
N GLU A 65 -0.50 25.92 5.29
CA GLU A 65 -1.83 25.36 5.54
C GLU A 65 -1.99 24.07 4.72
N PRO A 66 -2.14 22.88 5.36
CA PRO A 66 -2.22 21.62 4.66
C PRO A 66 -3.52 21.51 3.88
N LEU A 67 -3.47 20.89 2.69
CA LEU A 67 -4.65 20.57 1.89
C LEU A 67 -5.43 19.38 2.48
N ILE A 68 -4.75 18.46 3.17
CA ILE A 68 -5.39 17.35 3.89
C ILE A 68 -4.91 17.37 5.33
N ARG A 69 -5.86 17.49 6.29
CA ARG A 69 -5.58 17.34 7.71
C ARG A 69 -6.05 15.99 8.20
N ILE A 70 -5.16 15.22 8.80
CA ILE A 70 -5.46 13.89 9.32
C ILE A 70 -5.37 13.94 10.85
N ARG A 71 -6.46 13.56 11.51
CA ARG A 71 -6.57 13.53 12.97
C ARG A 71 -7.03 12.16 13.42
N PHE A 72 -6.45 11.74 14.52
CA PHE A 72 -6.87 10.54 15.22
C PHE A 72 -7.70 10.98 16.43
N THR A 73 -8.92 10.46 16.55
CA THR A 73 -9.90 10.88 17.58
C THR A 73 -10.33 9.68 18.41
N ARG A 74 -10.95 9.97 19.56
CA ARG A 74 -11.58 8.97 20.43
C ARG A 74 -13.06 9.32 20.55
N GLU A 75 -13.91 8.53 19.90
CA GLU A 75 -15.35 8.79 19.75
C GLU A 75 -16.22 7.63 20.26
N GLY A 76 -15.60 6.67 20.99
CA GLY A 76 -16.21 5.39 21.34
C GLY A 76 -16.14 4.37 20.22
N ALA A 77 -15.92 3.08 20.55
CA ALA A 77 -15.80 2.01 19.57
C ALA A 77 -17.11 1.80 18.82
N SER A 78 -17.09 1.91 17.50
CA SER A 78 -18.25 1.72 16.63
C SER A 78 -17.81 1.28 15.24
N ALA A 79 -18.33 0.16 14.77
CA ALA A 79 -18.10 -0.32 13.39
C ALA A 79 -18.63 0.65 12.32
N LEU A 80 -19.57 1.53 12.68
CA LEU A 80 -20.16 2.53 11.79
C LEU A 80 -19.37 3.84 11.75
N ASN A 81 -18.32 3.97 12.58
CA ASN A 81 -17.52 5.18 12.67
C ASN A 81 -16.03 4.80 12.79
N LEU A 82 -15.47 4.25 11.71
CA LEU A 82 -14.05 3.90 11.60
C LEU A 82 -13.22 5.11 11.20
N GLY A 83 -13.74 5.87 10.25
CA GLY A 83 -13.17 7.10 9.73
C GLY A 83 -14.27 8.02 9.20
N ASN A 84 -13.92 9.25 8.92
CA ASN A 84 -14.80 10.23 8.29
C ASN A 84 -13.99 11.34 7.63
N THR A 85 -14.37 11.68 6.41
CA THR A 85 -13.77 12.79 5.66
C THR A 85 -14.79 13.92 5.46
N SER A 86 -14.37 15.15 5.69
CA SER A 86 -15.14 16.35 5.41
C SER A 86 -14.36 17.25 4.45
N GLY A 87 -15.05 17.70 3.39
CA GLY A 87 -14.45 18.46 2.31
C GLY A 87 -13.59 17.56 1.39
N HIS A 88 -13.11 18.12 0.31
CA HIS A 88 -12.19 17.47 -0.61
C HIS A 88 -11.22 18.50 -1.20
N VAL A 89 -10.08 18.02 -1.68
CA VAL A 89 -9.12 18.84 -2.42
C VAL A 89 -9.67 19.05 -3.82
N ASP A 90 -10.22 20.23 -4.07
CA ASP A 90 -10.77 20.58 -5.37
C ASP A 90 -9.95 21.69 -6.04
N ARG A 91 -9.64 21.45 -7.30
CA ARG A 91 -8.89 22.40 -8.12
C ARG A 91 -9.88 23.27 -8.87
N THR A 92 -10.28 24.39 -8.26
CA THR A 92 -11.02 25.38 -9.02
C THR A 92 -10.05 26.23 -9.88
N PRO A 93 -10.37 26.51 -11.15
CA PRO A 93 -9.52 27.34 -12.00
C PRO A 93 -9.29 28.76 -11.48
N ALA A 94 -10.02 29.19 -10.48
CA ALA A 94 -10.09 30.60 -10.01
C ALA A 94 -9.92 30.80 -8.50
N GLY A 95 -9.57 29.77 -7.72
CA GLY A 95 -9.54 29.92 -6.26
C GLY A 95 -8.53 29.00 -5.56
N PRO A 96 -8.34 29.23 -4.24
CA PRO A 96 -7.52 28.36 -3.44
C PRO A 96 -8.11 26.93 -3.45
N TYR A 97 -7.25 25.92 -3.39
CA TYR A 97 -7.66 24.52 -3.24
C TYR A 97 -8.61 24.38 -2.06
N GLY A 98 -9.68 23.61 -2.22
CA GLY A 98 -10.45 23.12 -1.09
C GLY A 98 -9.53 22.36 -0.14
N ALA A 99 -9.83 22.38 1.16
CA ALA A 99 -9.12 21.59 2.14
C ALA A 99 -10.02 20.45 2.63
N ALA A 100 -9.42 19.27 2.81
CA ALA A 100 -10.07 18.11 3.38
C ALA A 100 -9.63 17.88 4.83
N SER A 101 -10.52 17.37 5.66
CA SER A 101 -10.21 16.93 7.01
C SER A 101 -10.64 15.46 7.19
N ILE A 102 -9.68 14.62 7.49
CA ILE A 102 -9.86 13.19 7.77
C ILE A 102 -9.80 12.99 9.28
N ARG A 103 -10.76 12.24 9.84
CA ARG A 103 -10.76 11.77 11.22
C ARG A 103 -10.76 10.26 11.25
N ILE A 104 -9.91 9.66 12.06
CA ILE A 104 -9.82 8.21 12.28
C ILE A 104 -10.14 7.93 13.74
N ASN A 105 -11.10 7.05 13.98
CA ASN A 105 -11.53 6.71 15.34
C ASN A 105 -10.66 5.59 15.93
N CYS A 106 -9.80 5.96 16.88
CA CYS A 106 -8.84 5.07 17.53
C CYS A 106 -9.42 4.24 18.70
N ASP A 107 -10.69 4.43 19.05
CA ASP A 107 -11.34 3.55 20.02
C ASP A 107 -11.72 2.19 19.39
N ASN A 108 -11.65 2.08 18.07
CA ASN A 108 -11.76 0.82 17.37
C ASN A 108 -10.44 0.02 17.44
N ASP A 109 -10.53 -1.30 17.37
CA ASP A 109 -9.36 -2.17 17.28
C ASP A 109 -8.80 -2.10 15.86
N LEU A 110 -7.69 -1.34 15.69
CA LEU A 110 -7.05 -1.10 14.41
C LEU A 110 -5.74 -1.87 14.31
N PHE A 111 -5.43 -2.39 13.13
CA PHE A 111 -4.16 -3.06 12.86
C PHE A 111 -3.49 -2.54 11.59
N VAL A 112 -2.17 -2.68 11.51
CA VAL A 112 -1.35 -2.44 10.31
C VAL A 112 -0.71 -3.74 9.84
N ASP A 113 -0.20 -4.52 10.79
CA ASP A 113 0.44 -5.81 10.55
C ASP A 113 -0.43 -6.90 11.15
N ARG A 114 -0.90 -7.84 10.35
CA ARG A 114 -1.52 -9.07 10.85
C ARG A 114 -0.47 -10.04 11.39
N PHE A 115 0.31 -9.59 12.35
CA PHE A 115 1.19 -10.45 13.12
C PHE A 115 0.37 -11.12 14.23
N PHE A 116 0.22 -12.43 14.19
CA PHE A 116 -0.33 -13.23 15.28
C PHE A 116 -1.78 -12.94 15.70
N GLU A 117 -2.70 -12.83 14.77
CA GLU A 117 -4.06 -13.16 15.16
C GLU A 117 -4.20 -14.68 15.29
N SER A 118 -3.68 -15.18 16.44
CA SER A 118 -4.14 -16.42 16.98
C SER A 118 -5.64 -16.29 17.22
N ASP A 119 -6.47 -17.10 16.53
CA ASP A 119 -7.73 -17.71 16.99
C ASP A 119 -8.68 -16.88 17.88
N ARG A 120 -8.62 -15.58 17.94
CA ARG A 120 -9.70 -14.80 18.51
C ARG A 120 -10.87 -14.82 17.54
N HIS A 121 -11.71 -15.80 17.74
CA HIS A 121 -13.00 -15.93 17.08
C HIS A 121 -13.69 -14.56 17.02
N GLN A 122 -14.04 -14.16 15.83
CA GLN A 122 -14.79 -12.97 15.47
C GLN A 122 -16.20 -12.98 16.10
N THR A 123 -16.29 -12.71 17.38
CA THR A 123 -17.57 -12.45 18.04
C THR A 123 -17.81 -10.97 18.29
N GLN A 124 -16.85 -10.11 17.89
CA GLN A 124 -16.99 -8.67 17.94
C GLN A 124 -16.57 -8.05 16.59
N PRO A 125 -17.13 -6.88 16.20
CA PRO A 125 -16.69 -6.15 15.04
C PRO A 125 -15.24 -5.68 15.24
N GLY A 126 -14.32 -6.09 14.38
CA GLY A 126 -12.88 -5.78 14.39
C GLY A 126 -12.03 -7.06 14.44
N PRO A 127 -10.71 -6.98 14.30
CA PRO A 127 -9.91 -5.75 14.08
C PRO A 127 -10.03 -5.21 12.65
N TYR A 128 -9.84 -3.90 12.50
CA TYR A 128 -9.98 -3.19 11.22
C TYR A 128 -8.61 -2.80 10.63
N ASP A 129 -8.48 -2.88 9.30
CA ASP A 129 -7.26 -2.54 8.59
C ASP A 129 -7.09 -1.01 8.47
N LEU A 130 -6.14 -0.44 9.22
CA LEU A 130 -5.87 0.99 9.19
C LEU A 130 -5.41 1.48 7.80
N VAL A 131 -4.67 0.67 7.02
CA VAL A 131 -4.27 1.05 5.66
C VAL A 131 -5.50 1.21 4.77
N ALA A 132 -6.44 0.25 4.83
CA ALA A 132 -7.66 0.30 4.03
C ALA A 132 -8.54 1.50 4.43
N ILE A 133 -8.72 1.74 5.73
CA ILE A 133 -9.50 2.89 6.23
C ILE A 133 -8.85 4.21 5.78
N LEU A 134 -7.55 4.39 5.98
CA LEU A 134 -6.84 5.60 5.54
C LEU A 134 -6.93 5.79 4.03
N ALA A 135 -6.79 4.72 3.25
CA ALA A 135 -6.89 4.81 1.80
C ALA A 135 -8.31 5.20 1.36
N HIS A 136 -9.36 4.67 2.02
CA HIS A 136 -10.75 5.06 1.80
C HIS A 136 -10.95 6.55 2.06
N GLU A 137 -10.56 7.03 3.23
CA GLU A 137 -10.73 8.44 3.62
C GLU A 137 -9.90 9.40 2.74
N VAL A 138 -8.69 8.99 2.32
CA VAL A 138 -7.90 9.74 1.34
C VAL A 138 -8.61 9.79 -0.02
N GLY A 139 -9.29 8.72 -0.43
CA GLY A 139 -10.12 8.72 -1.63
C GLY A 139 -11.21 9.80 -1.58
N HIS A 140 -11.93 9.90 -0.46
CA HIS A 140 -12.89 11.00 -0.25
C HIS A 140 -12.22 12.37 -0.25
N ALA A 141 -11.05 12.50 0.37
CA ALA A 141 -10.29 13.75 0.32
C ALA A 141 -9.85 14.13 -1.11
N LEU A 142 -9.67 13.16 -2.01
CA LEU A 142 -9.46 13.36 -3.44
C LEU A 142 -10.75 13.57 -4.23
N GLY A 143 -11.91 13.56 -3.55
CA GLY A 143 -13.22 13.75 -4.14
C GLY A 143 -13.82 12.50 -4.78
N ILE A 144 -13.34 11.32 -4.45
CA ILE A 144 -13.90 10.06 -4.93
C ILE A 144 -15.05 9.65 -4.01
N GLU A 145 -16.17 9.32 -4.60
CA GLU A 145 -17.38 8.88 -3.89
C GLU A 145 -17.42 7.35 -3.82
N HIS A 146 -18.35 6.82 -3.02
CA HIS A 146 -18.65 5.39 -3.00
C HIS A 146 -19.15 4.90 -4.35
N PRO A 147 -18.93 3.63 -4.71
CA PRO A 147 -19.52 3.03 -5.89
C PRO A 147 -21.05 3.12 -5.84
N PRO A 148 -21.72 3.32 -6.99
CA PRO A 148 -23.16 3.36 -7.01
C PRO A 148 -23.75 2.01 -6.55
N THR A 149 -24.74 2.07 -5.68
CA THR A 149 -25.50 0.91 -5.21
C THR A 149 -26.50 0.48 -6.27
N ASP A 150 -26.51 -0.81 -6.63
CA ASP A 150 -27.54 -1.36 -7.50
C ASP A 150 -28.92 -1.31 -6.78
N PRO A 151 -29.88 -0.56 -7.30
CA PRO A 151 -31.17 -0.40 -6.64
C PRO A 151 -31.99 -1.71 -6.57
N ALA A 152 -31.66 -2.71 -7.40
CA ALA A 152 -32.36 -3.99 -7.40
C ALA A 152 -31.85 -4.96 -6.32
N THR A 153 -30.57 -4.90 -6.00
CA THR A 153 -29.92 -5.83 -5.06
C THR A 153 -29.53 -5.18 -3.73
N GLY A 154 -29.47 -3.85 -3.69
CA GLY A 154 -28.93 -3.09 -2.56
C GLY A 154 -27.42 -3.30 -2.37
N SER A 155 -26.76 -3.93 -3.33
CA SER A 155 -25.31 -4.16 -3.30
C SER A 155 -24.58 -3.13 -4.12
N GLU A 156 -23.36 -2.78 -3.73
CA GLU A 156 -22.49 -1.96 -4.57
C GLU A 156 -22.14 -2.69 -5.87
N SER A 157 -22.16 -1.95 -6.97
CA SER A 157 -21.95 -2.51 -8.32
C SER A 157 -20.50 -3.00 -8.51
N GLU A 158 -19.57 -2.39 -7.81
CA GLU A 158 -18.12 -2.71 -7.88
C GLU A 158 -17.53 -2.53 -6.48
N GLY A 159 -16.95 -3.60 -5.91
CA GLY A 159 -16.16 -3.50 -4.68
C GLY A 159 -14.84 -2.74 -4.92
N GLY A 160 -14.27 -2.19 -3.87
CA GLY A 160 -12.99 -1.45 -3.93
C GLY A 160 -12.61 -0.84 -2.60
N ILE A 161 -11.55 -0.05 -2.59
CA ILE A 161 -11.18 0.77 -1.44
C ILE A 161 -12.33 1.73 -1.07
N MET A 162 -13.05 2.25 -2.08
CA MET A 162 -14.17 3.16 -1.87
C MET A 162 -15.50 2.47 -1.54
N SER A 163 -15.52 1.16 -1.28
CA SER A 163 -16.73 0.46 -0.82
C SER A 163 -17.12 0.87 0.60
N ASP A 164 -18.43 1.00 0.88
CA ASP A 164 -18.99 1.28 2.22
C ASP A 164 -18.58 0.25 3.27
N SER A 165 -18.22 -0.96 2.85
CA SER A 165 -17.84 -2.08 3.72
C SER A 165 -16.33 -2.20 3.97
N VAL A 166 -15.55 -1.18 3.61
CA VAL A 166 -14.11 -1.14 3.90
C VAL A 166 -13.85 -1.24 5.41
N GLY A 167 -12.86 -2.02 5.76
CA GLY A 167 -12.41 -2.16 7.15
C GLY A 167 -12.41 -3.59 7.66
N ASN A 168 -13.31 -4.44 7.21
CA ASN A 168 -13.33 -5.86 7.58
C ASN A 168 -12.45 -6.74 6.67
N ALA A 169 -12.10 -6.25 5.48
CA ALA A 169 -11.22 -6.94 4.54
C ALA A 169 -9.85 -6.26 4.46
N VAL A 170 -8.79 -7.04 4.30
CA VAL A 170 -7.47 -6.49 3.96
C VAL A 170 -7.46 -6.16 2.47
N LEU A 171 -7.85 -4.93 2.16
CA LEU A 171 -7.85 -4.42 0.80
C LEU A 171 -6.77 -3.33 0.68
N ARG A 172 -5.61 -3.68 0.17
CA ARG A 172 -4.44 -2.78 0.06
C ARG A 172 -4.01 -2.55 -1.37
N GLN A 173 -4.98 -2.53 -2.28
CA GLN A 173 -4.81 -2.17 -3.69
C GLN A 173 -6.07 -1.50 -4.19
N LEU A 174 -5.90 -0.56 -5.11
CA LEU A 174 -7.04 0.04 -5.82
C LEU A 174 -7.63 -0.97 -6.81
N LEU A 175 -8.94 -1.11 -6.81
CA LEU A 175 -9.66 -1.90 -7.80
C LEU A 175 -10.08 -1.05 -9.01
N PRO A 176 -10.62 -1.66 -10.08
CA PRO A 176 -10.92 -0.93 -11.31
C PRO A 176 -11.82 0.30 -11.13
N TYR A 177 -12.79 0.27 -10.21
CA TYR A 177 -13.60 1.43 -9.88
C TYR A 177 -12.74 2.58 -9.36
N ASP A 178 -11.95 2.33 -8.31
CA ASP A 178 -11.12 3.33 -7.65
C ASP A 178 -10.16 3.99 -8.66
N VAL A 179 -9.49 3.16 -9.48
CA VAL A 179 -8.55 3.63 -10.51
C VAL A 179 -9.26 4.50 -11.55
N ARG A 180 -10.44 4.09 -12.04
CA ARG A 180 -11.20 4.82 -13.04
C ARG A 180 -11.62 6.19 -12.51
N GLU A 181 -12.17 6.24 -11.30
CA GLU A 181 -12.68 7.50 -10.72
C GLU A 181 -11.55 8.49 -10.41
N VAL A 182 -10.43 8.03 -9.82
CA VAL A 182 -9.30 8.94 -9.56
C VAL A 182 -8.67 9.44 -10.86
N GLN A 183 -8.60 8.61 -11.89
CA GLN A 183 -8.08 9.01 -13.21
C GLN A 183 -9.03 9.97 -13.94
N ALA A 184 -10.33 9.78 -13.83
CA ALA A 184 -11.32 10.71 -14.39
C ALA A 184 -11.19 12.12 -13.79
N ARG A 185 -10.86 12.21 -12.50
CA ARG A 185 -10.76 13.48 -11.77
C ARG A 185 -9.38 14.14 -11.86
N HIS A 186 -8.32 13.38 -11.71
CA HIS A 186 -6.95 13.87 -11.61
C HIS A 186 -6.07 13.56 -12.84
N GLY A 187 -6.57 12.80 -13.80
CA GLY A 187 -5.84 12.38 -14.98
C GLY A 187 -5.12 11.04 -14.81
N THR A 188 -4.43 10.62 -15.87
CA THR A 188 -3.74 9.33 -15.93
C THR A 188 -2.24 9.48 -15.81
N ILE A 189 -1.58 8.54 -15.15
CA ILE A 189 -0.12 8.42 -15.14
C ILE A 189 0.36 7.66 -16.38
N ARG A 190 1.36 8.23 -17.06
CA ARG A 190 2.05 7.53 -18.13
C ARG A 190 3.30 6.83 -17.57
N VAL A 191 3.28 5.51 -17.57
CA VAL A 191 4.45 4.69 -17.27
C VAL A 191 5.35 4.64 -18.50
N ALA A 192 6.66 4.89 -18.34
CA ALA A 192 7.63 4.83 -19.45
C ALA A 192 7.96 3.37 -19.79
N GLU A 193 8.32 2.61 -18.77
CA GLU A 193 8.67 1.19 -18.89
C GLU A 193 8.47 0.46 -17.57
N THR A 194 8.40 -0.87 -17.65
CA THR A 194 8.48 -1.78 -16.51
C THR A 194 9.77 -2.57 -16.64
N VAL A 195 10.62 -2.51 -15.61
CA VAL A 195 11.91 -3.20 -15.59
C VAL A 195 11.87 -4.31 -14.57
N GLY A 196 11.95 -5.55 -15.04
CA GLY A 196 11.93 -6.75 -14.20
C GLY A 196 13.30 -7.11 -13.64
N ALA A 197 13.30 -7.78 -12.50
CA ALA A 197 14.48 -8.42 -11.92
C ALA A 197 14.76 -9.78 -12.63
N ASP A 198 16.03 -10.15 -12.69
CA ASP A 198 16.40 -11.54 -12.89
C ASP A 198 16.40 -12.24 -11.53
N LEU A 199 15.28 -12.87 -11.17
CA LEU A 199 15.08 -13.48 -9.87
C LEU A 199 16.12 -14.56 -9.57
N ALA A 200 16.49 -15.35 -10.57
CA ALA A 200 17.46 -16.43 -10.42
C ALA A 200 18.88 -15.90 -10.11
N ALA A 201 19.24 -14.75 -10.68
CA ALA A 201 20.54 -14.13 -10.46
C ALA A 201 20.57 -13.22 -9.24
N THR A 202 19.45 -12.57 -8.89
CA THR A 202 19.45 -11.49 -7.89
C THR A 202 18.73 -11.82 -6.58
N GLY A 203 17.88 -12.85 -6.57
CA GLY A 203 17.15 -13.26 -5.37
C GLY A 203 18.07 -13.88 -4.32
N ARG A 204 18.01 -13.36 -3.09
CA ARG A 204 18.85 -13.82 -1.97
C ARG A 204 18.05 -13.93 -0.69
N LEU A 205 18.26 -15.04 0.00
CA LEU A 205 17.75 -15.23 1.35
C LEU A 205 18.68 -14.50 2.34
N ILE A 206 18.10 -13.60 3.10
CA ILE A 206 18.80 -12.81 4.12
C ILE A 206 18.15 -13.11 5.48
N ASP A 207 18.97 -13.31 6.48
CA ASP A 207 18.57 -13.47 7.89
C ASP A 207 17.41 -14.45 8.10
N PRO A 208 17.55 -15.73 7.71
CA PRO A 208 16.52 -16.73 7.98
C PRO A 208 16.48 -17.06 9.46
N ALA A 209 15.30 -16.97 10.06
CA ALA A 209 15.05 -17.45 11.42
C ALA A 209 14.31 -18.79 11.36
N GLY A 210 14.95 -19.85 11.86
CA GLY A 210 14.45 -21.22 11.79
C GLY A 210 14.82 -21.93 10.48
N GLU A 211 14.05 -22.96 10.13
CA GLU A 211 14.30 -23.75 8.91
C GLU A 211 13.64 -23.10 7.70
N VAL A 212 14.44 -22.36 6.91
CA VAL A 212 13.98 -21.73 5.67
C VAL A 212 14.95 -22.09 4.55
N SER A 213 14.43 -22.43 3.38
CA SER A 213 15.20 -22.70 2.18
C SER A 213 14.70 -21.89 0.98
N LEU A 214 15.63 -21.52 0.09
CA LEU A 214 15.37 -20.85 -1.16
C LEU A 214 15.86 -21.70 -2.31
N GLN A 215 15.00 -21.95 -3.29
CA GLN A 215 15.31 -22.70 -4.51
C GLN A 215 14.99 -21.86 -5.75
N VAL A 216 15.80 -22.03 -6.79
CA VAL A 216 15.54 -21.46 -8.10
C VAL A 216 14.81 -22.51 -8.96
N ALA A 217 13.61 -22.19 -9.41
CA ALA A 217 12.77 -23.04 -10.26
C ALA A 217 12.53 -22.35 -11.61
N GLY A 218 13.45 -22.54 -12.56
CA GLY A 218 13.41 -21.83 -13.83
C GLY A 218 13.71 -20.34 -13.67
N ARG A 219 12.70 -19.49 -13.87
CA ARG A 219 12.79 -18.03 -13.67
C ARG A 219 12.18 -17.56 -12.32
N GLU A 220 11.70 -18.46 -11.53
CA GLU A 220 10.97 -18.19 -10.30
C GLU A 220 11.82 -18.56 -9.08
N LEU A 221 11.48 -17.97 -7.95
CA LEU A 221 12.04 -18.35 -6.65
C LEU A 221 10.98 -19.07 -5.82
N VAL A 222 11.37 -20.20 -5.25
CA VAL A 222 10.52 -20.95 -4.32
C VAL A 222 11.14 -20.85 -2.92
N LEU A 223 10.43 -20.19 -2.02
CA LEU A 223 10.79 -20.07 -0.61
C LEU A 223 9.93 -21.05 0.19
N SER A 224 10.56 -21.92 0.95
CA SER A 224 9.87 -22.83 1.86
C SER A 224 10.42 -22.72 3.27
N GLY A 225 9.55 -22.84 4.27
CA GLY A 225 9.96 -22.72 5.66
C GLY A 225 9.06 -23.53 6.61
N ALA A 226 9.67 -24.04 7.68
CA ALA A 226 8.97 -24.70 8.76
C ALA A 226 8.08 -23.71 9.52
N MET A 227 7.03 -24.21 10.17
CA MET A 227 6.14 -23.40 10.99
C MET A 227 6.90 -22.68 12.12
N GLY A 228 6.63 -21.38 12.29
CA GLY A 228 7.29 -20.51 13.24
C GLY A 228 8.59 -19.89 12.73
N SER A 229 9.01 -20.24 11.50
CA SER A 229 10.18 -19.60 10.87
C SER A 229 9.81 -18.32 10.13
N SER A 230 10.82 -17.51 9.81
CA SER A 230 10.68 -16.30 9.01
C SER A 230 11.91 -16.04 8.18
N ALA A 231 11.79 -15.21 7.16
CA ALA A 231 12.93 -14.82 6.34
C ALA A 231 12.74 -13.43 5.72
N LEU A 232 13.87 -12.81 5.37
CA LEU A 232 13.93 -11.69 4.47
C LEU A 232 14.42 -12.19 3.10
N LEU A 233 13.66 -11.90 2.07
CA LEU A 233 14.02 -12.21 0.68
C LEU A 233 14.34 -10.91 -0.04
N ASP A 234 15.59 -10.72 -0.41
CA ASP A 234 16.10 -9.58 -1.16
C ASP A 234 16.12 -9.88 -2.65
N VAL A 235 15.61 -8.95 -3.47
CA VAL A 235 15.64 -8.99 -4.92
C VAL A 235 16.15 -7.65 -5.45
N LEU A 236 17.19 -7.68 -6.30
CA LEU A 236 17.74 -6.48 -6.91
C LEU A 236 17.10 -6.24 -8.28
N VAL A 237 16.58 -5.04 -8.51
CA VAL A 237 15.94 -4.61 -9.75
C VAL A 237 16.76 -3.51 -10.40
N PRO A 238 17.20 -3.65 -11.68
CA PRO A 238 18.00 -2.65 -12.34
C PRO A 238 17.18 -1.39 -12.63
N ALA A 239 17.42 -0.32 -11.86
CA ALA A 239 16.65 0.92 -11.95
C ALA A 239 17.50 2.20 -11.99
N ARG A 240 18.83 2.08 -11.98
CA ARG A 240 19.75 3.22 -11.90
C ARG A 240 19.44 4.30 -12.92
N GLY A 241 19.33 5.55 -12.46
CA GLY A 241 19.07 6.73 -13.28
C GLY A 241 17.59 6.93 -13.65
N ARG A 242 16.70 6.00 -13.29
CA ARG A 242 15.25 6.07 -13.56
C ARG A 242 14.49 6.69 -12.40
N VAL A 243 13.36 7.33 -12.69
CA VAL A 243 12.40 7.75 -11.66
C VAL A 243 11.41 6.62 -11.43
N VAL A 244 11.41 6.05 -10.24
CA VAL A 244 10.59 4.89 -9.89
C VAL A 244 9.25 5.34 -9.32
N ASN A 245 8.16 4.89 -9.94
CA ASN A 245 6.79 5.19 -9.52
C ASN A 245 6.18 4.11 -8.64
N ALA A 246 6.43 2.85 -8.99
CA ALA A 246 5.85 1.71 -8.27
C ALA A 246 6.75 0.48 -8.33
N ILE A 247 6.53 -0.41 -7.37
CA ILE A 247 7.05 -1.78 -7.39
C ILE A 247 5.90 -2.70 -7.82
N ARG A 248 6.17 -3.62 -8.74
CA ARG A 248 5.27 -4.73 -9.07
C ARG A 248 5.79 -6.01 -8.46
N LEU A 249 4.91 -6.76 -7.83
CA LEU A 249 5.20 -8.06 -7.24
C LEU A 249 4.16 -9.07 -7.70
N ALA A 250 4.62 -10.18 -8.26
CA ALA A 250 3.76 -11.31 -8.58
C ALA A 250 4.24 -12.55 -7.82
N PHE A 251 3.41 -13.11 -6.96
CA PHE A 251 3.73 -14.31 -6.20
C PHE A 251 2.49 -15.17 -5.93
N THR A 252 2.71 -16.45 -5.62
CA THR A 252 1.69 -17.40 -5.20
C THR A 252 2.01 -17.89 -3.79
N LEU A 253 1.04 -17.79 -2.89
CA LEU A 253 1.07 -18.49 -1.61
C LEU A 253 0.58 -19.90 -1.85
N VAL A 254 1.51 -20.84 -2.05
CA VAL A 254 1.20 -22.23 -2.42
C VAL A 254 0.50 -22.95 -1.28
N THR A 255 0.87 -22.63 -0.04
CA THR A 255 0.24 -23.15 1.18
C THR A 255 -0.43 -22.03 1.97
N ARG A 256 -1.39 -22.37 2.83
CA ARG A 256 -2.11 -21.40 3.67
C ARG A 256 -1.27 -20.80 4.80
N ASN A 257 -0.13 -21.40 5.07
CA ASN A 257 0.71 -21.11 6.23
C ASN A 257 1.75 -20.04 5.95
N VAL A 258 1.58 -19.22 4.92
CA VAL A 258 2.54 -18.17 4.53
C VAL A 258 1.89 -16.80 4.59
N LEU A 259 2.64 -15.85 5.14
CA LEU A 259 2.30 -14.43 5.18
C LEU A 259 3.44 -13.62 4.58
N VAL A 260 3.18 -12.85 3.53
CA VAL A 260 4.05 -11.74 3.12
C VAL A 260 3.56 -10.50 3.85
N ASN A 261 4.32 -10.06 4.87
CA ASN A 261 3.88 -9.00 5.76
C ASN A 261 4.25 -7.60 5.25
N ARG A 262 5.52 -7.42 4.90
CA ARG A 262 6.07 -6.13 4.49
C ARG A 262 6.93 -6.23 3.25
N VAL A 263 6.97 -5.13 2.52
CA VAL A 263 7.93 -4.89 1.45
C VAL A 263 8.67 -3.61 1.77
N THR A 264 9.99 -3.69 1.88
CA THR A 264 10.85 -2.52 2.07
C THR A 264 11.63 -2.28 0.77
N VAL A 265 11.62 -1.06 0.31
CA VAL A 265 12.30 -0.63 -0.92
C VAL A 265 13.50 0.22 -0.55
N PHE A 266 14.64 -0.07 -1.15
CA PHE A 266 15.89 0.66 -0.94
C PHE A 266 16.45 1.16 -2.28
N ASP A 267 17.08 2.33 -2.27
CA ASP A 267 17.99 2.77 -3.32
C ASP A 267 19.43 2.45 -2.84
N GLY A 268 19.97 1.36 -3.38
CA GLY A 268 21.19 0.76 -2.82
C GLY A 268 20.98 0.27 -1.39
N ILE A 269 21.58 0.97 -0.42
CA ILE A 269 21.45 0.67 1.02
C ILE A 269 20.52 1.63 1.77
N VAL A 270 20.05 2.68 1.10
CA VAL A 270 19.20 3.72 1.70
C VAL A 270 17.75 3.29 1.63
N PRO A 271 17.02 3.15 2.75
CA PRO A 271 15.60 2.83 2.72
C PRO A 271 14.82 4.01 2.12
N VAL A 272 14.01 3.71 1.12
CA VAL A 272 13.12 4.67 0.44
C VAL A 272 11.74 4.65 1.07
N GLN A 273 11.17 3.46 1.19
CA GLN A 273 9.82 3.28 1.73
C GLN A 273 9.60 1.87 2.24
N GLU A 274 8.77 1.76 3.27
CA GLU A 274 8.24 0.51 3.80
C GLU A 274 6.74 0.43 3.56
N LEU A 275 6.27 -0.71 3.05
CA LEU A 275 4.89 -0.95 2.64
C LEU A 275 4.34 -2.16 3.40
N ALA A 276 3.23 -1.97 4.09
CA ALA A 276 2.55 -3.04 4.82
C ALA A 276 1.65 -3.83 3.86
N VAL A 277 2.11 -4.96 3.35
CA VAL A 277 1.41 -5.77 2.35
C VAL A 277 0.38 -6.70 2.98
N SER A 278 0.73 -7.39 4.06
CA SER A 278 -0.13 -8.34 4.81
C SER A 278 -0.88 -9.36 3.94
N ALA A 279 -0.23 -9.85 2.86
CA ALA A 279 -0.84 -10.84 1.97
C ALA A 279 -0.83 -12.23 2.62
N ARG A 280 -2.02 -12.82 2.78
CA ARG A 280 -2.24 -14.14 3.38
C ARG A 280 -3.16 -14.99 2.50
N ALA A 281 -2.90 -16.28 2.39
CA ALA A 281 -3.72 -17.20 1.61
C ALA A 281 -5.12 -17.48 2.23
N ALA A 282 -5.30 -17.24 3.52
CA ALA A 282 -6.51 -17.59 4.26
C ALA A 282 -7.62 -16.53 4.23
N ASP A 283 -7.38 -15.35 3.65
CA ASP A 283 -8.39 -14.29 3.61
C ASP A 283 -9.50 -14.66 2.62
N ASN A 284 -10.64 -15.07 3.16
CA ASN A 284 -11.97 -15.32 2.60
C ASN A 284 -12.26 -16.65 1.86
N ASP A 285 -11.32 -17.35 1.22
CA ASP A 285 -11.70 -18.48 0.36
C ASP A 285 -11.11 -19.82 0.78
N GLY A 286 -10.21 -19.85 1.75
CA GLY A 286 -9.55 -21.07 2.21
C GLY A 286 -8.77 -21.81 1.12
N ILE A 287 -8.46 -21.18 -0.02
CA ILE A 287 -7.83 -21.79 -1.18
C ILE A 287 -6.30 -21.68 -1.06
N ALA A 288 -5.62 -22.82 -1.00
CA ALA A 288 -4.19 -22.90 -1.26
C ALA A 288 -3.90 -22.54 -2.73
N GLY A 289 -2.73 -21.95 -3.02
CA GLY A 289 -2.36 -21.59 -4.37
C GLY A 289 -2.87 -20.21 -4.82
N LYS A 290 -3.23 -19.32 -3.89
CA LYS A 290 -3.67 -17.97 -4.23
C LYS A 290 -2.52 -17.15 -4.79
N ARG A 291 -2.72 -16.63 -6.02
CA ARG A 291 -1.81 -15.70 -6.68
C ARG A 291 -2.13 -14.27 -6.29
N PHE A 292 -1.09 -13.48 -6.09
CA PHE A 292 -1.12 -12.05 -5.85
C PHE A 292 -0.34 -11.33 -6.94
N ASP A 293 -0.96 -10.32 -7.53
CA ASP A 293 -0.33 -9.40 -8.47
C ASP A 293 -0.50 -7.99 -7.88
N LEU A 294 0.52 -7.53 -7.16
CA LEU A 294 0.48 -6.28 -6.41
C LEU A 294 1.20 -5.17 -7.17
N ARG A 295 0.61 -3.97 -7.14
CA ARG A 295 1.22 -2.74 -7.63
C ARG A 295 1.33 -1.76 -6.47
N LEU A 296 2.53 -1.64 -5.93
CA LEU A 296 2.83 -0.89 -4.72
C LEU A 296 3.44 0.47 -5.10
N GLY A 297 2.70 1.55 -4.89
CA GLY A 297 3.16 2.91 -5.18
C GLY A 297 4.31 3.36 -4.27
N LEU A 298 5.19 4.20 -4.80
CA LEU A 298 6.20 4.89 -4.02
C LEU A 298 5.81 6.35 -3.82
N LEU A 299 5.64 6.75 -2.56
CA LEU A 299 5.20 8.09 -2.20
C LEU A 299 6.18 9.17 -2.69
N ARG A 300 7.49 8.92 -2.55
CA ARG A 300 8.55 9.87 -2.88
C ARG A 300 9.08 9.77 -4.30
N ARG A 301 8.72 8.74 -5.09
CA ARG A 301 9.16 8.52 -6.47
C ARG A 301 10.65 8.83 -6.70
N PRO A 302 11.56 8.10 -6.08
CA PRO A 302 12.97 8.43 -6.11
C PRO A 302 13.53 8.34 -7.53
N ARG A 303 14.48 9.23 -7.89
CA ARG A 303 15.39 8.97 -8.99
C ARG A 303 16.46 8.03 -8.48
N ALA A 304 16.40 6.78 -8.87
CA ALA A 304 17.29 5.75 -8.37
C ALA A 304 18.78 6.09 -8.67
N ALA A 305 19.57 6.29 -7.63
CA ALA A 305 21.01 6.49 -7.75
C ALA A 305 21.74 5.18 -8.06
N SER A 306 21.16 4.07 -7.61
CA SER A 306 21.63 2.70 -7.83
C SER A 306 20.49 1.79 -8.30
N ASP A 307 20.74 0.49 -8.36
CA ASP A 307 19.69 -0.48 -8.55
C ASP A 307 18.82 -0.55 -7.28
N MET A 308 17.53 -0.73 -7.48
CA MET A 308 16.57 -0.79 -6.37
C MET A 308 16.61 -2.17 -5.73
N LEU A 309 16.76 -2.21 -4.41
CA LEU A 309 16.62 -3.44 -3.63
C LEU A 309 15.19 -3.52 -3.09
N VAL A 310 14.51 -4.60 -3.42
CA VAL A 310 13.16 -4.92 -2.92
C VAL A 310 13.29 -6.06 -1.93
N ARG A 311 12.98 -5.80 -0.67
CA ARG A 311 13.03 -6.77 0.43
C ARG A 311 11.63 -7.18 0.84
N LEU A 312 11.35 -8.47 0.75
CA LEU A 312 10.11 -9.07 1.22
C LEU A 312 10.34 -9.71 2.60
N GLN A 313 9.49 -9.38 3.55
CA GLN A 313 9.44 -10.04 4.85
C GLN A 313 8.38 -11.14 4.81
N VAL A 314 8.81 -12.39 4.98
CA VAL A 314 7.98 -13.59 4.86
C VAL A 314 7.95 -14.33 6.18
N PHE A 315 6.77 -14.75 6.61
CA PHE A 315 6.55 -15.56 7.80
C PHE A 315 5.84 -16.86 7.45
N PHE A 316 6.24 -17.93 8.12
CA PHE A 316 5.61 -19.23 8.05
C PHE A 316 4.87 -19.46 9.36
N THR A 317 3.54 -19.26 9.34
CA THR A 317 2.69 -19.25 10.54
C THR A 317 1.61 -20.29 10.44
N ARG A 318 1.16 -20.88 11.57
CA ARG A 318 0.00 -21.76 11.56
C ARG A 318 -1.27 -20.96 11.23
N ALA A 319 -2.00 -21.40 10.21
CA ALA A 319 -3.39 -20.99 10.03
C ALA A 319 -4.25 -21.79 11.02
N GLY A 320 -5.11 -21.12 11.78
CA GLY A 320 -5.84 -21.74 12.89
C GLY A 320 -6.58 -23.04 12.53
N GLY A 321 -6.41 -24.07 13.34
CA GLY A 321 -7.33 -25.19 13.48
C GLY A 321 -7.19 -26.40 12.56
N GLN A 322 -6.32 -26.41 11.54
CA GLN A 322 -6.20 -27.56 10.63
C GLN A 322 -4.81 -28.22 10.72
N PRO A 323 -4.71 -29.57 10.65
CA PRO A 323 -3.46 -30.27 10.50
C PRO A 323 -2.98 -30.16 9.05
N GLU A 324 -2.39 -29.02 8.68
CA GLU A 324 -1.72 -28.83 7.39
C GLU A 324 -0.22 -29.08 7.52
N SER A 325 0.46 -29.25 6.37
CA SER A 325 1.88 -29.53 6.30
C SER A 325 2.71 -28.68 7.27
N ASP A 326 3.70 -29.25 7.89
CA ASP A 326 4.64 -28.57 8.80
C ASP A 326 5.48 -27.49 8.09
N PHE A 327 5.26 -27.30 6.78
CA PHE A 327 5.99 -26.35 5.92
C PHE A 327 5.04 -25.41 5.17
N GLY A 328 5.43 -24.14 5.11
CA GLY A 328 4.85 -23.14 4.23
C GLY A 328 5.65 -23.00 2.93
N VAL A 329 4.99 -22.68 1.81
CA VAL A 329 5.63 -22.48 0.50
C VAL A 329 5.11 -21.21 -0.16
N LEU A 330 6.03 -20.33 -0.56
CA LEU A 330 5.80 -19.15 -1.38
C LEU A 330 6.56 -19.32 -2.71
N GLN A 331 5.89 -19.01 -3.81
CA GLN A 331 6.48 -18.97 -5.14
C GLN A 331 6.46 -17.54 -5.66
N LEU A 332 7.64 -16.92 -5.85
CA LEU A 332 7.79 -15.58 -6.38
C LEU A 332 8.03 -15.66 -7.89
N HIS A 333 7.13 -15.04 -8.66
CA HIS A 333 7.11 -15.09 -10.13
C HIS A 333 7.79 -13.88 -10.76
N ASP A 334 7.59 -12.68 -10.19
CA ASP A 334 8.14 -11.44 -10.75
C ASP A 334 8.33 -10.38 -9.65
N VAL A 335 9.40 -9.62 -9.79
CA VAL A 335 9.64 -8.35 -9.08
C VAL A 335 10.11 -7.34 -10.13
N ALA A 336 9.38 -6.26 -10.27
CA ALA A 336 9.70 -5.24 -11.25
C ALA A 336 9.48 -3.83 -10.70
N VAL A 337 10.07 -2.83 -11.32
CA VAL A 337 9.80 -1.42 -11.07
C VAL A 337 9.11 -0.80 -12.28
N GLU A 338 8.10 0.02 -12.03
CA GLU A 338 7.51 0.91 -13.03
C GLU A 338 8.22 2.26 -12.96
N THR A 339 8.63 2.78 -14.11
CA THR A 339 9.36 4.03 -14.21
C THR A 339 8.56 5.10 -14.95
N LEU A 340 8.85 6.36 -14.63
CA LEU A 340 8.25 7.50 -15.30
C LEU A 340 9.19 8.02 -16.40
N PRO A 341 8.64 8.56 -17.50
CA PRO A 341 9.45 9.17 -18.56
C PRO A 341 10.16 10.43 -18.05
N LEU A 342 11.38 10.66 -18.54
CA LEU A 342 12.12 11.90 -18.33
C LEU A 342 11.93 12.86 -19.55
N PRO A 343 11.99 14.19 -19.38
CA PRO A 343 12.26 14.92 -18.16
C PRO A 343 11.01 15.09 -17.29
N ILE A 344 11.16 14.94 -16.00
CA ILE A 344 10.13 15.27 -15.03
C ILE A 344 10.60 16.53 -14.30
N GLU A 345 9.85 17.62 -14.38
CA GLU A 345 10.14 18.84 -13.60
C GLU A 345 10.18 18.55 -12.09
N VAL A 346 9.43 17.54 -11.66
CA VAL A 346 9.38 17.02 -10.29
C VAL A 346 10.74 16.52 -9.78
N ALA A 347 11.61 16.01 -10.64
CA ALA A 347 12.92 15.48 -10.24
C ALA A 347 13.86 16.55 -9.64
N ARG A 348 13.59 17.83 -9.85
CA ARG A 348 14.40 18.93 -9.26
C ARG A 348 13.96 19.36 -7.86
N GLU A 349 12.72 19.07 -7.48
CA GLU A 349 12.20 19.44 -6.15
C GLU A 349 12.48 18.38 -5.08
N PHE A 350 12.98 17.19 -5.47
CA PHE A 350 13.27 16.07 -4.56
C PHE A 350 14.75 15.93 -4.20
N GLU A 351 15.63 16.82 -4.62
CA GLU A 351 16.99 16.81 -4.08
C GLU A 351 16.94 17.31 -2.63
N PRO A 352 17.30 16.47 -1.64
CA PRO A 352 17.38 16.90 -0.25
C PRO A 352 18.45 18.01 -0.17
N SER A 353 18.03 19.19 0.28
CA SER A 353 18.90 20.30 0.66
C SER A 353 19.78 19.93 1.85
#